data_6df1ec6821903578ab429de7a7f17742
#
_entry.id   6df1ec6821903578ab429de7a7f17742
#
_cell.length_a   1.000
_cell.length_b   1.000
_cell.length_c   1.000
_cell.angle_alpha   90.00
_cell.angle_beta   90.00
_cell.angle_gamma   90.00
#
_symmetry.space_group_name_H-M   'P 1'
#
loop_
_entity.id
_entity.type
_entity.pdbx_description
1 polymer ?
#
loop_
_entity_poly.entity_id
_entity_poly.type
_entity_poly.pdbx_seq_one_letter_code
_entity_poly.pdbx_strand_id
1 'polypeptide(L)'
;LAGDRRTINGPVVVSTDKRSGTQDRKAFTVKQMQDMLEASSDDLFMGARQWWRLLTGMRQGEILGATLDDLDLWRDKTLETPDSGEIWIGTYTVNWKLESLDKEHGCGEPGRDGRYPCGFKRPSSCPRYRWRVPDGYDMIHLCKGYALTPPKSARGKVVPIIPQLGTVMHRYLEATESIIPNPYNLIFRTREGMPLAALDDRASFRDLMRKAGIPDYENRYGHECRNSVVSLLFHMKVDPGIIQRIVGHSSAEMSEHYRTVPIEDLMRGMETISDGLDLKQIEWKA
;
A
#
# COMPACT_ATOMS: atom_id res chain seq x y z
N LEU A 1 5.98 -38.87 -24.90
CA LEU A 1 6.36 -38.37 -23.60
C LEU A 1 6.42 -36.85 -23.69
N ALA A 2 5.29 -36.18 -23.46
CA ALA A 2 5.17 -34.72 -23.44
C ALA A 2 5.45 -34.24 -22.02
N GLY A 3 6.57 -33.57 -21.82
CA GLY A 3 6.96 -32.95 -20.54
C GLY A 3 6.11 -31.72 -20.23
N ASP A 4 5.45 -31.79 -19.11
CA ASP A 4 4.66 -30.68 -18.51
C ASP A 4 5.61 -29.55 -18.10
N ARG A 5 5.68 -28.49 -18.91
CA ARG A 5 6.39 -27.24 -18.58
C ARG A 5 5.46 -26.36 -17.78
N ARG A 6 5.39 -26.58 -16.48
CA ARG A 6 4.84 -25.59 -15.55
C ARG A 6 5.82 -24.45 -15.41
N THR A 7 5.56 -23.37 -16.08
CA THR A 7 6.23 -22.10 -15.86
C THR A 7 5.87 -21.58 -14.47
N ILE A 8 6.84 -21.68 -13.53
CA ILE A 8 6.72 -21.11 -12.19
C ILE A 8 7.00 -19.61 -12.32
N ASN A 9 5.95 -18.84 -12.62
CA ASN A 9 5.99 -17.38 -12.56
C ASN A 9 4.98 -16.90 -11.51
N GLY A 10 5.47 -16.54 -10.35
CA GLY A 10 4.76 -15.87 -9.29
C GLY A 10 4.68 -16.68 -7.98
N PRO A 11 4.62 -16.00 -6.82
CA PRO A 11 4.46 -16.66 -5.55
C PRO A 11 3.15 -17.41 -5.54
N VAL A 12 3.22 -18.72 -5.28
CA VAL A 12 2.03 -19.55 -5.07
C VAL A 12 1.45 -19.17 -3.71
N VAL A 13 0.69 -18.08 -3.68
CA VAL A 13 -0.23 -17.82 -2.59
C VAL A 13 -1.39 -18.77 -2.80
N VAL A 14 -1.37 -19.90 -2.13
CA VAL A 14 -2.56 -20.73 -2.00
C VAL A 14 -3.51 -20.00 -1.05
N SER A 15 -4.20 -19.01 -1.59
CA SER A 15 -5.38 -18.47 -0.95
C SER A 15 -6.45 -19.54 -1.01
N THR A 16 -6.76 -20.14 0.12
CA THR A 16 -7.88 -21.08 0.28
C THR A 16 -9.24 -20.39 0.29
N ASP A 17 -9.29 -19.09 0.04
CA ASP A 17 -10.53 -18.34 -0.14
C ASP A 17 -10.99 -18.43 -1.59
N LYS A 18 -11.73 -19.48 -1.92
CA LYS A 18 -12.61 -19.54 -3.08
C LYS A 18 -13.79 -18.57 -2.86
N ARG A 19 -13.54 -17.28 -2.90
CA ARG A 19 -14.60 -16.30 -3.16
C ARG A 19 -14.74 -16.19 -4.68
N SER A 20 -15.55 -17.07 -5.23
CA SER A 20 -16.09 -16.94 -6.57
C SER A 20 -16.96 -15.68 -6.62
N GLY A 21 -16.57 -14.72 -7.39
CA GLY A 21 -17.30 -13.50 -7.70
C GLY A 21 -16.32 -12.36 -7.75
N THR A 22 -16.01 -11.89 -8.94
CA THR A 22 -15.57 -10.51 -9.17
C THR A 22 -16.72 -9.63 -8.71
N GLN A 23 -16.79 -9.32 -7.40
CA GLN A 23 -17.62 -8.23 -6.92
C GLN A 23 -17.17 -6.99 -7.70
N ASP A 24 -18.11 -6.38 -8.39
CA ASP A 24 -17.91 -5.12 -9.08
C ASP A 24 -17.56 -4.07 -8.02
N ARG A 25 -16.26 -3.89 -7.77
CA ARG A 25 -15.73 -3.03 -6.71
C ARG A 25 -15.84 -1.60 -7.19
N LYS A 26 -17.00 -0.99 -6.89
CA LYS A 26 -17.32 0.37 -7.27
C LYS A 26 -16.36 1.35 -6.60
N ALA A 27 -15.80 2.26 -7.40
CA ALA A 27 -15.04 3.39 -6.90
C ALA A 27 -15.87 4.22 -5.90
N PHE A 28 -15.21 4.87 -4.96
CA PHE A 28 -15.85 5.90 -4.14
C PHE A 28 -16.11 7.13 -5.01
N THR A 29 -17.18 7.85 -4.72
CA THR A 29 -17.45 9.16 -5.33
C THR A 29 -16.44 10.19 -4.77
N VAL A 30 -16.30 11.32 -5.47
CA VAL A 30 -15.50 12.47 -4.99
C VAL A 30 -15.94 12.88 -3.58
N LYS A 31 -17.24 13.05 -3.35
CA LYS A 31 -17.78 13.39 -2.03
C LYS A 31 -17.42 12.38 -0.95
N GLN A 32 -17.50 11.08 -1.24
CA GLN A 32 -17.12 10.03 -0.30
C GLN A 32 -15.63 10.07 0.03
N MET A 33 -14.76 10.37 -0.95
CA MET A 33 -13.33 10.54 -0.70
C MET A 33 -13.06 11.77 0.18
N GLN A 34 -13.70 12.90 -0.09
CA GLN A 34 -13.62 14.11 0.72
C GLN A 34 -14.07 13.85 2.16
N ASP A 35 -15.23 13.21 2.36
CA ASP A 35 -15.76 12.87 3.68
C ASP A 35 -14.79 11.98 4.50
N MET A 36 -14.12 11.03 3.84
CA MET A 36 -13.11 10.19 4.49
C MET A 36 -11.83 10.98 4.84
N LEU A 37 -11.39 11.89 3.97
CA LEU A 37 -10.24 12.75 4.23
C LEU A 37 -10.52 13.68 5.43
N GLU A 38 -11.68 14.31 5.46
CA GLU A 38 -12.11 15.17 6.58
C GLU A 38 -12.24 14.37 7.88
N ALA A 39 -12.90 13.20 7.84
CA ALA A 39 -13.12 12.35 9.02
C ALA A 39 -11.84 11.74 9.60
N SER A 40 -10.71 11.82 8.88
CA SER A 40 -9.40 11.34 9.33
C SER A 40 -8.39 12.45 9.60
N SER A 41 -8.76 13.72 9.40
CA SER A 41 -7.82 14.85 9.47
C SER A 41 -7.35 15.21 10.89
N ASP A 42 -8.05 14.74 11.92
CA ASP A 42 -7.77 14.95 13.33
C ASP A 42 -7.00 13.79 14.01
N ASP A 43 -6.69 12.73 13.27
CA ASP A 43 -5.98 11.56 13.79
C ASP A 43 -4.59 11.44 13.14
N LEU A 44 -3.56 11.84 13.85
CA LEU A 44 -2.19 11.83 13.36
C LEU A 44 -1.75 10.44 12.89
N PHE A 45 -2.05 9.39 13.64
CA PHE A 45 -1.52 8.05 13.39
C PHE A 45 -2.30 7.29 12.30
N MET A 46 -3.60 7.32 12.38
CA MET A 46 -4.45 6.66 11.41
C MET A 46 -4.63 7.54 10.17
N GLY A 47 -4.83 8.85 10.36
CA GLY A 47 -5.16 9.79 9.30
C GLY A 47 -4.09 9.88 8.22
N ALA A 48 -2.82 10.08 8.57
CA ALA A 48 -1.72 10.15 7.59
C ALA A 48 -1.70 8.92 6.67
N ARG A 49 -1.90 7.71 7.22
CA ARG A 49 -1.96 6.48 6.44
C ARG A 49 -3.21 6.43 5.54
N GLN A 50 -4.35 6.92 5.99
CA GLN A 50 -5.57 6.95 5.19
C GLN A 50 -5.51 8.03 4.10
N TRP A 51 -4.93 9.19 4.38
CA TRP A 51 -4.63 10.19 3.35
C TRP A 51 -3.71 9.62 2.28
N TRP A 52 -2.64 8.93 2.68
CA TRP A 52 -1.78 8.22 1.74
C TRP A 52 -2.57 7.25 0.86
N ARG A 53 -3.44 6.42 1.45
CA ARG A 53 -4.27 5.46 0.73
C ARG A 53 -5.21 6.12 -0.27
N LEU A 54 -5.94 7.15 0.18
CA LEU A 54 -6.97 7.82 -0.60
C LEU A 54 -6.38 8.62 -1.76
N LEU A 55 -5.20 9.22 -1.58
CA LEU A 55 -4.60 10.09 -2.59
C LEU A 55 -3.65 9.34 -3.54
N THR A 56 -3.00 8.27 -3.13
CA THR A 56 -2.06 7.53 -3.98
C THR A 56 -2.66 6.32 -4.68
N GLY A 57 -3.75 5.77 -4.17
CA GLY A 57 -4.33 4.52 -4.66
C GLY A 57 -3.41 3.31 -4.57
N MET A 58 -2.37 3.35 -3.72
CA MET A 58 -1.47 2.22 -3.50
C MET A 58 -2.20 1.02 -2.91
N ARG A 59 -1.68 -0.19 -3.16
CA ARG A 59 -2.22 -1.41 -2.57
C ARG A 59 -1.92 -1.47 -1.07
N GLN A 60 -2.81 -2.09 -0.29
CA GLN A 60 -2.66 -2.22 1.16
C GLN A 60 -1.27 -2.72 1.56
N GLY A 61 -0.79 -3.80 0.96
CA GLY A 61 0.53 -4.34 1.28
C GLY A 61 1.68 -3.37 0.94
N GLU A 62 1.56 -2.60 -0.15
CA GLU A 62 2.53 -1.58 -0.54
C GLU A 62 2.54 -0.42 0.47
N ILE A 63 1.38 -0.01 1.00
CA ILE A 63 1.26 1.02 2.04
C ILE A 63 1.88 0.53 3.36
N LEU A 64 1.53 -0.68 3.79
CA LEU A 64 2.02 -1.24 5.06
C LEU A 64 3.50 -1.60 5.02
N GLY A 65 4.04 -1.88 3.84
CA GLY A 65 5.47 -2.14 3.61
C GLY A 65 6.26 -0.91 3.17
N ALA A 66 5.67 0.28 3.27
CA ALA A 66 6.36 1.51 2.91
C ALA A 66 7.49 1.82 3.89
N THR A 67 8.70 2.05 3.34
CA THR A 67 9.94 2.32 4.08
C THR A 67 10.36 3.78 3.95
N LEU A 68 11.09 4.29 4.94
CA LEU A 68 11.60 5.66 4.90
C LEU A 68 12.68 5.84 3.82
N ASP A 69 13.48 4.80 3.55
CA ASP A 69 14.54 4.86 2.53
C ASP A 69 13.98 5.04 1.10
N ASP A 70 12.72 4.71 0.89
CA ASP A 70 12.03 4.80 -0.39
C ASP A 70 11.21 6.09 -0.55
N LEU A 71 11.20 6.95 0.48
CA LEU A 71 10.48 8.22 0.51
C LEU A 71 11.45 9.38 0.39
N ASP A 72 11.25 10.20 -0.62
CA ASP A 72 11.96 11.46 -0.81
C ASP A 72 10.96 12.62 -0.68
N LEU A 73 11.10 13.40 0.39
CA LEU A 73 10.29 14.58 0.67
C LEU A 73 11.18 15.81 0.71
N TRP A 74 10.75 16.86 0.04
CA TRP A 74 11.42 18.16 0.08
C TRP A 74 10.43 19.30 0.17
N ARG A 75 10.87 20.39 0.77
CA ARG A 75 10.11 21.63 0.83
C ARG A 75 10.17 22.36 -0.51
N ASP A 76 9.02 22.69 -1.06
CA ASP A 76 8.93 23.47 -2.29
C ASP A 76 8.53 24.93 -1.99
N LYS A 77 9.53 25.78 -1.87
CA LYS A 77 9.35 27.21 -1.60
C LYS A 77 8.67 27.96 -2.75
N THR A 78 8.63 27.40 -3.95
CA THR A 78 8.00 28.05 -5.11
C THR A 78 6.48 28.01 -5.05
N LEU A 79 5.93 27.05 -4.31
CA LEU A 79 4.51 26.89 -4.09
C LEU A 79 4.02 27.61 -2.83
N GLU A 80 4.93 28.10 -1.99
CA GLU A 80 4.58 28.77 -0.74
C GLU A 80 4.03 30.16 -1.00
N THR A 81 2.99 30.52 -0.24
CA THR A 81 2.42 31.85 -0.14
C THR A 81 2.47 32.32 1.31
N PRO A 82 2.31 33.63 1.61
CA PRO A 82 2.28 34.10 2.99
C PRO A 82 1.30 33.36 3.90
N ASP A 83 0.23 32.81 3.35
CA ASP A 83 -0.85 32.15 4.10
C ASP A 83 -0.76 30.62 4.06
N SER A 84 0.08 30.02 3.19
CA SER A 84 0.12 28.57 3.01
C SER A 84 0.96 27.82 4.05
N GLY A 85 1.89 28.51 4.72
CA GLY A 85 2.94 27.86 5.50
C GLY A 85 3.92 27.08 4.62
N GLU A 86 4.61 26.12 5.22
CA GLU A 86 5.54 25.25 4.51
C GLU A 86 4.81 24.26 3.64
N ILE A 87 5.21 24.18 2.36
CA ILE A 87 4.67 23.21 1.39
C ILE A 87 5.70 22.13 1.11
N TRP A 88 5.32 20.90 1.36
CA TRP A 88 6.13 19.71 1.14
C TRP A 88 5.57 18.89 -0.01
N ILE A 89 6.46 18.49 -0.91
CA ILE A 89 6.16 17.57 -2.03
C ILE A 89 7.19 16.46 -2.03
N GLY A 90 7.00 15.45 -2.88
CA GLY A 90 7.98 14.38 -2.93
C GLY A 90 7.63 13.25 -3.88
N THR A 91 8.37 12.19 -3.73
CA THR A 91 8.15 10.93 -4.42
C THR A 91 8.29 9.75 -3.46
N TYR A 92 7.55 8.70 -3.74
CA TYR A 92 7.72 7.41 -3.07
C TYR A 92 7.99 6.32 -4.11
N THR A 93 9.08 5.58 -3.93
CA THR A 93 9.43 4.46 -4.80
C THR A 93 8.93 3.15 -4.20
N VAL A 94 8.02 2.46 -4.89
CA VAL A 94 7.43 1.20 -4.40
C VAL A 94 8.40 0.05 -4.65
N ASN A 95 9.21 -0.30 -3.68
CA ASN A 95 10.13 -1.43 -3.73
C ASN A 95 9.63 -2.64 -2.96
N TRP A 96 8.74 -2.42 -1.99
CA TRP A 96 8.32 -3.44 -1.04
C TRP A 96 6.81 -3.48 -0.83
N LYS A 97 6.32 -4.62 -0.37
CA LYS A 97 5.02 -4.80 0.27
C LYS A 97 5.20 -5.58 1.55
N LEU A 98 4.42 -5.29 2.58
CA LEU A 98 4.37 -6.11 3.77
C LEU A 98 3.53 -7.36 3.50
N GLU A 99 4.08 -8.51 3.88
CA GLU A 99 3.41 -9.79 3.80
C GLU A 99 3.52 -10.55 5.13
N SER A 100 2.49 -11.34 5.44
CA SER A 100 2.56 -12.32 6.53
C SER A 100 2.92 -13.67 5.90
N LEU A 101 4.06 -14.21 6.30
CA LEU A 101 4.56 -15.48 5.80
C LEU A 101 3.97 -16.65 6.56
N ASP A 102 3.54 -17.67 5.83
CA ASP A 102 3.16 -18.94 6.40
C ASP A 102 4.39 -19.77 6.76
N LYS A 103 4.27 -20.57 7.82
CA LYS A 103 5.27 -21.58 8.18
C LYS A 103 4.97 -22.89 7.49
N GLU A 104 6.01 -23.63 7.16
CA GLU A 104 5.91 -25.03 6.75
C GLU A 104 6.87 -25.89 7.57
N HIS A 105 6.66 -27.23 7.55
CA HIS A 105 7.55 -28.16 8.22
C HIS A 105 8.90 -28.23 7.50
N GLY A 106 10.00 -27.91 8.19
CA GLY A 106 11.37 -28.10 7.74
C GLY A 106 12.00 -29.37 8.32
N CYS A 107 11.21 -30.22 8.95
CA CYS A 107 11.69 -31.48 9.55
C CYS A 107 11.65 -32.69 8.60
N GLY A 108 11.11 -32.53 7.40
CA GLY A 108 10.92 -33.57 6.39
C GLY A 108 9.45 -33.79 6.04
N GLU A 109 9.21 -34.71 5.11
CA GLU A 109 7.87 -35.05 4.65
C GLU A 109 7.08 -35.89 5.68
N PRO A 110 5.75 -35.85 5.66
CA PRO A 110 4.93 -36.67 6.53
C PRO A 110 5.09 -38.15 6.16
N GLY A 111 5.08 -39.02 7.16
CA GLY A 111 5.04 -40.45 6.98
C GLY A 111 3.73 -40.92 6.36
N ARG A 112 3.62 -42.25 6.11
CA ARG A 112 2.39 -42.88 5.57
C ARG A 112 1.16 -42.70 6.45
N ASP A 113 1.36 -42.44 7.75
CA ASP A 113 0.35 -42.14 8.74
C ASP A 113 -0.03 -40.64 8.79
N GLY A 114 0.53 -39.82 7.89
CA GLY A 114 0.29 -38.37 7.83
C GLY A 114 1.00 -37.59 8.93
N ARG A 115 1.87 -38.20 9.72
CA ARG A 115 2.61 -37.54 10.79
C ARG A 115 3.98 -37.04 10.30
N TYR A 116 4.33 -35.83 10.67
CA TYR A 116 5.65 -35.26 10.40
C TYR A 116 6.70 -35.79 11.40
N PRO A 117 7.99 -35.85 11.03
CA PRO A 117 9.07 -36.35 11.89
C PRO A 117 9.17 -35.64 13.25
N CYS A 118 8.71 -34.38 13.36
CA CYS A 118 8.66 -33.64 14.61
C CYS A 118 7.49 -34.03 15.52
N GLY A 119 6.55 -34.85 15.06
CA GLY A 119 5.34 -35.25 15.81
C GLY A 119 4.24 -34.20 15.88
N PHE A 120 4.48 -32.98 15.42
CA PHE A 120 3.47 -31.92 15.44
C PHE A 120 2.68 -31.89 14.14
N LYS A 121 1.36 -31.61 14.24
CA LYS A 121 0.46 -31.47 13.09
C LYS A 121 0.62 -30.10 12.42
N ARG A 122 0.84 -29.05 13.25
CA ARG A 122 0.88 -27.66 12.78
C ARG A 122 2.33 -27.26 12.50
N PRO A 123 2.64 -26.66 11.33
CA PRO A 123 3.97 -26.15 11.03
C PRO A 123 4.49 -25.14 12.06
N SER A 124 3.58 -24.32 12.64
CA SER A 124 3.94 -23.32 13.64
C SER A 124 4.53 -23.90 14.93
N SER A 125 4.23 -25.17 15.21
CA SER A 125 4.75 -25.91 16.38
C SER A 125 5.99 -26.75 16.03
N CYS A 126 6.39 -26.82 14.78
CA CYS A 126 7.57 -27.56 14.34
C CYS A 126 8.84 -26.84 14.82
N PRO A 127 9.73 -27.51 15.61
CA PRO A 127 10.98 -26.87 16.06
C PRO A 127 11.96 -26.56 14.91
N ARG A 128 11.78 -27.19 13.75
CA ARG A 128 12.56 -26.98 12.54
C ARG A 128 11.66 -26.40 11.43
N TYR A 129 10.74 -25.49 11.77
CA TYR A 129 9.93 -24.82 10.75
C TYR A 129 10.81 -23.96 9.82
N ARG A 130 10.36 -23.77 8.62
CA ARG A 130 10.87 -22.78 7.68
C ARG A 130 9.73 -21.90 7.16
N TRP A 131 10.04 -20.77 6.57
CA TRP A 131 9.03 -19.96 5.90
C TRP A 131 8.67 -20.63 4.56
N ARG A 132 7.37 -20.63 4.24
CA ARG A 132 6.86 -21.14 2.97
C ARG A 132 7.12 -20.12 1.88
N VAL A 133 8.34 -20.05 1.41
CA VAL A 133 8.80 -19.20 0.31
C VAL A 133 9.72 -20.02 -0.59
N PRO A 134 9.77 -19.70 -1.93
CA PRO A 134 10.73 -20.34 -2.82
C PRO A 134 12.19 -20.13 -2.34
N ASP A 135 13.06 -21.06 -2.70
CA ASP A 135 14.50 -20.89 -2.43
C ASP A 135 15.02 -19.65 -3.15
N GLY A 136 15.80 -18.82 -2.46
CA GLY A 136 16.32 -17.56 -2.99
C GLY A 136 15.27 -16.47 -3.16
N TYR A 137 14.09 -16.63 -2.55
CA TYR A 137 13.05 -15.60 -2.61
C TYR A 137 13.56 -14.30 -1.98
N ASP A 138 13.49 -13.23 -2.78
CA ASP A 138 13.94 -11.91 -2.36
C ASP A 138 12.98 -11.32 -1.31
N MET A 139 13.42 -11.31 -0.06
CA MET A 139 12.64 -10.77 1.06
C MET A 139 13.53 -10.25 2.17
N ILE A 140 13.01 -9.33 2.95
CA ILE A 140 13.58 -8.86 4.21
C ILE A 140 12.66 -9.33 5.34
N HIS A 141 13.10 -10.33 6.12
CA HIS A 141 12.35 -10.76 7.29
C HIS A 141 12.43 -9.69 8.39
N LEU A 142 11.29 -9.25 8.89
CA LEU A 142 11.22 -8.23 9.94
C LEU A 142 11.10 -8.87 11.32
N CYS A 143 9.93 -9.42 11.63
CA CYS A 143 9.67 -10.06 12.92
C CYS A 143 8.51 -11.04 12.83
N LYS A 144 8.44 -12.00 13.71
CA LYS A 144 7.39 -13.03 13.75
C LYS A 144 7.18 -13.66 12.36
N GLY A 145 6.07 -13.45 11.72
CA GLY A 145 5.77 -13.89 10.35
C GLY A 145 5.80 -12.74 9.33
N TYR A 146 6.17 -11.53 9.71
CA TYR A 146 6.17 -10.38 8.80
C TYR A 146 7.47 -10.27 8.02
N ALA A 147 7.35 -10.05 6.73
CA ALA A 147 8.46 -9.76 5.83
C ALA A 147 8.10 -8.69 4.81
N LEU A 148 9.09 -7.94 4.36
CA LEU A 148 9.01 -7.14 3.15
C LEU A 148 9.34 -8.04 1.97
N THR A 149 8.47 -8.06 0.99
CA THR A 149 8.59 -8.86 -0.23
C THR A 149 8.37 -7.99 -1.46
N PRO A 150 8.83 -8.39 -2.65
CA PRO A 150 8.60 -7.63 -3.87
C PRO A 150 7.11 -7.35 -4.08
N PRO A 151 6.73 -6.15 -4.55
CA PRO A 151 5.33 -5.85 -4.87
C PRO A 151 4.85 -6.75 -6.02
N LYS A 152 3.53 -6.91 -6.13
CA LYS A 152 2.92 -7.68 -7.23
C LYS A 152 3.19 -7.04 -8.60
N SER A 153 3.31 -5.72 -8.66
CA SER A 153 3.84 -4.96 -9.79
C SER A 153 5.36 -4.96 -9.74
N ALA A 154 6.03 -4.58 -10.84
CA ALA A 154 7.49 -4.42 -10.81
C ALA A 154 7.92 -3.45 -9.70
N ARG A 155 9.12 -3.66 -9.14
CA ARG A 155 9.79 -2.70 -8.24
C ARG A 155 10.10 -1.39 -8.98
N GLY A 156 10.33 -0.34 -8.21
CA GLY A 156 10.73 0.95 -8.74
C GLY A 156 9.59 1.77 -9.35
N LYS A 157 8.32 1.40 -9.08
CA LYS A 157 7.20 2.26 -9.40
C LYS A 157 7.26 3.52 -8.56
N VAL A 158 7.34 4.68 -9.20
CA VAL A 158 7.34 5.98 -8.52
C VAL A 158 5.91 6.48 -8.38
N VAL A 159 5.55 6.88 -7.16
CA VAL A 159 4.28 7.51 -6.80
C VAL A 159 4.57 8.94 -6.37
N PRO A 160 4.09 9.95 -7.12
CA PRO A 160 4.25 11.33 -6.72
C PRO A 160 3.47 11.65 -5.44
N ILE A 161 4.06 12.49 -4.60
CA ILE A 161 3.48 12.99 -3.36
C ILE A 161 3.12 14.46 -3.56
N ILE A 162 1.82 14.73 -3.74
CA ILE A 162 1.29 16.06 -3.96
C ILE A 162 1.37 16.94 -2.71
N PRO A 163 1.30 18.27 -2.82
CA PRO A 163 1.52 19.21 -1.70
C PRO A 163 0.74 18.89 -0.44
N GLN A 164 -0.55 18.59 -0.55
CA GLN A 164 -1.40 18.30 0.61
C GLN A 164 -0.95 17.02 1.33
N LEU A 165 -0.64 15.97 0.56
CA LEU A 165 -0.13 14.72 1.15
C LEU A 165 1.28 14.90 1.70
N GLY A 166 2.15 15.63 1.01
CA GLY A 166 3.51 15.91 1.44
C GLY A 166 3.56 16.62 2.78
N THR A 167 2.72 17.64 2.94
CA THR A 167 2.59 18.37 4.22
C THR A 167 2.07 17.48 5.35
N VAL A 168 1.06 16.65 5.09
CA VAL A 168 0.56 15.65 6.06
C VAL A 168 1.66 14.68 6.45
N MET A 169 2.40 14.17 5.46
CA MET A 169 3.48 13.22 5.71
C MET A 169 4.64 13.83 6.47
N HIS A 170 5.05 15.04 6.14
CA HIS A 170 6.09 15.75 6.89
C HIS A 170 5.72 15.88 8.36
N ARG A 171 4.53 16.40 8.68
CA ARG A 171 4.03 16.54 10.07
C ARG A 171 3.95 15.19 10.78
N TYR A 172 3.45 14.14 10.10
CA TYR A 172 3.39 12.79 10.66
C TYR A 172 4.78 12.25 11.02
N LEU A 173 5.75 12.39 10.11
CA LEU A 173 7.11 11.90 10.33
C LEU A 173 7.78 12.66 11.47
N GLU A 174 7.73 13.99 11.47
CA GLU A 174 8.28 14.84 12.52
C GLU A 174 7.70 14.49 13.90
N ALA A 175 6.38 14.36 14.00
CA ALA A 175 5.71 14.04 15.25
C ALA A 175 5.97 12.60 15.73
N THR A 176 6.29 11.65 14.85
CA THR A 176 6.49 10.25 15.21
C THR A 176 7.95 9.84 15.36
N GLU A 177 8.89 10.63 14.87
CA GLU A 177 10.32 10.32 14.87
C GLU A 177 10.87 10.01 16.26
N SER A 178 10.57 10.87 17.23
CA SER A 178 11.10 10.78 18.60
C SER A 178 10.25 9.93 19.56
N ILE A 179 8.96 9.68 19.22
CA ILE A 179 8.02 9.05 20.16
C ILE A 179 7.67 7.60 19.80
N ILE A 180 7.92 7.16 18.56
CA ILE A 180 7.64 5.80 18.12
C ILE A 180 8.91 5.12 17.63
N PRO A 181 9.33 4.00 18.26
CA PRO A 181 10.45 3.20 17.77
C PRO A 181 10.27 2.81 16.29
N ASN A 182 11.37 2.74 15.54
CA ASN A 182 11.32 2.32 14.14
C ASN A 182 12.43 1.31 13.79
N PRO A 183 12.45 0.12 14.40
CA PRO A 183 13.50 -0.87 14.17
C PRO A 183 13.47 -1.48 12.77
N TYR A 184 12.39 -1.28 12.01
CA TYR A 184 12.17 -1.86 10.69
C TYR A 184 12.10 -0.82 9.56
N ASN A 185 12.42 0.42 9.86
CA ASN A 185 12.43 1.51 8.89
C ASN A 185 11.08 1.73 8.15
N LEU A 186 9.95 1.38 8.80
CA LEU A 186 8.62 1.50 8.23
C LEU A 186 8.08 2.92 8.40
N ILE A 187 7.42 3.46 7.37
CA ILE A 187 6.68 4.72 7.48
C ILE A 187 5.51 4.52 8.44
N PHE A 188 4.64 3.54 8.15
CA PHE A 188 3.46 3.25 8.98
C PHE A 188 3.70 2.04 9.86
N ARG A 189 3.66 2.24 11.17
CA ARG A 189 3.96 1.25 12.19
C ARG A 189 3.06 1.40 13.40
N THR A 190 3.01 0.39 14.28
CA THR A 190 2.28 0.52 15.56
C THR A 190 3.02 1.47 16.50
N ARG A 191 2.40 1.85 17.61
CA ARG A 191 3.05 2.68 18.64
C ARG A 191 4.27 2.04 19.27
N GLU A 192 4.36 0.71 19.19
CA GLU A 192 5.51 -0.09 19.65
C GLU A 192 6.56 -0.27 18.54
N GLY A 193 6.41 0.36 17.38
CA GLY A 193 7.33 0.25 16.25
C GLY A 193 7.19 -1.04 15.43
N MET A 194 6.13 -1.81 15.63
CA MET A 194 5.92 -3.08 14.96
C MET A 194 5.19 -2.91 13.62
N PRO A 195 5.36 -3.85 12.67
CA PRO A 195 4.57 -3.86 11.44
C PRO A 195 3.07 -3.91 11.74
N LEU A 196 2.28 -3.13 11.01
CA LEU A 196 0.82 -3.12 11.13
C LEU A 196 0.23 -4.38 10.49
N ALA A 197 -0.63 -5.09 11.22
CA ALA A 197 -1.34 -6.23 10.67
C ALA A 197 -2.37 -5.78 9.62
N ALA A 198 -2.46 -6.51 8.51
CA ALA A 198 -3.40 -6.19 7.43
C ALA A 198 -4.88 -6.25 7.89
N LEU A 199 -5.18 -7.04 8.92
CA LEU A 199 -6.52 -7.12 9.51
C LEU A 199 -6.84 -5.86 10.31
N ASP A 200 -5.89 -5.36 11.12
CA ASP A 200 -6.07 -4.16 11.93
C ASP A 200 -6.19 -2.91 11.04
N ASP A 201 -5.37 -2.86 9.98
CA ASP A 201 -5.49 -1.80 8.99
C ASP A 201 -6.85 -1.81 8.27
N ARG A 202 -7.38 -2.98 7.92
CA ARG A 202 -8.72 -3.09 7.35
C ARG A 202 -9.82 -2.68 8.33
N ALA A 203 -9.66 -3.04 9.60
CA ALA A 203 -10.60 -2.63 10.66
C ALA A 203 -10.59 -1.10 10.83
N SER A 204 -9.40 -0.50 10.88
CA SER A 204 -9.20 0.95 10.94
C SER A 204 -9.82 1.68 9.74
N PHE A 205 -9.62 1.17 8.53
CA PHE A 205 -10.23 1.75 7.33
C PHE A 205 -11.76 1.61 7.32
N ARG A 206 -12.29 0.49 7.80
CA ARG A 206 -13.74 0.29 7.94
C ARG A 206 -14.34 1.27 8.96
N ASP A 207 -13.64 1.49 10.08
CA ASP A 207 -14.08 2.49 11.07
C ASP A 207 -14.08 3.91 10.50
N LEU A 208 -13.07 4.26 9.70
CA LEU A 208 -13.05 5.53 8.97
C LEU A 208 -14.26 5.67 8.04
N MET A 209 -14.54 4.65 7.22
CA MET A 209 -15.70 4.69 6.33
C MET A 209 -17.01 4.86 7.10
N ARG A 210 -17.15 4.20 8.25
CA ARG A 210 -18.31 4.37 9.14
C ARG A 210 -18.41 5.80 9.67
N LYS A 211 -17.31 6.38 10.15
CA LYS A 211 -17.25 7.78 10.63
C LYS A 211 -17.60 8.77 9.52
N ALA A 212 -17.15 8.53 8.32
CA ALA A 212 -17.44 9.33 7.13
C ALA A 212 -18.84 9.09 6.54
N GLY A 213 -19.69 8.27 7.17
CA GLY A 213 -21.05 8.01 6.71
C GLY A 213 -21.15 7.26 5.37
N ILE A 214 -20.12 6.47 5.02
CA ILE A 214 -20.11 5.73 3.76
C ILE A 214 -21.14 4.59 3.83
N PRO A 215 -22.10 4.51 2.91
CA PRO A 215 -23.03 3.41 2.86
C PRO A 215 -22.31 2.10 2.51
N ASP A 216 -22.83 0.98 2.99
CA ASP A 216 -22.30 -0.37 2.75
C ASP A 216 -20.81 -0.55 3.13
N TYR A 217 -20.31 0.25 4.09
CA TYR A 217 -18.90 0.24 4.53
C TYR A 217 -18.44 -1.15 4.98
N GLU A 218 -19.32 -2.00 5.47
CA GLU A 218 -19.03 -3.37 5.91
C GLU A 218 -18.57 -4.27 4.76
N ASN A 219 -19.07 -4.01 3.55
CA ASN A 219 -18.78 -4.76 2.33
C ASN A 219 -17.69 -4.11 1.46
N ARG A 220 -17.13 -2.98 1.91
CA ARG A 220 -16.10 -2.24 1.18
C ARG A 220 -14.70 -2.54 1.72
N TYR A 221 -13.73 -2.39 0.84
CA TYR A 221 -12.32 -2.68 1.11
C TYR A 221 -11.44 -1.53 0.59
N GLY A 222 -10.17 -1.48 1.01
CA GLY A 222 -9.25 -0.42 0.57
C GLY A 222 -8.87 -0.45 -0.93
N HIS A 223 -9.28 -1.50 -1.66
CA HIS A 223 -9.00 -1.57 -3.10
C HIS A 223 -9.87 -0.60 -3.91
N GLU A 224 -11.04 -0.24 -3.40
CA GLU A 224 -11.92 0.77 -4.00
C GLU A 224 -11.25 2.15 -4.06
N CYS A 225 -10.38 2.49 -3.10
CA CYS A 225 -9.58 3.72 -3.15
C CYS A 225 -8.74 3.81 -4.42
N ARG A 226 -8.12 2.70 -4.80
CA ARG A 226 -7.32 2.64 -6.03
C ARG A 226 -8.19 2.84 -7.28
N ASN A 227 -9.36 2.21 -7.32
CA ASN A 227 -10.31 2.40 -8.41
C ASN A 227 -10.79 3.85 -8.45
N SER A 228 -10.95 4.50 -7.31
CA SER A 228 -11.35 5.91 -7.21
C SER A 228 -10.28 6.85 -7.75
N VAL A 229 -9.02 6.63 -7.37
CA VAL A 229 -7.89 7.42 -7.90
C VAL A 229 -7.79 7.26 -9.42
N VAL A 230 -7.88 6.04 -9.94
CA VAL A 230 -7.87 5.78 -11.38
C VAL A 230 -9.03 6.50 -12.07
N SER A 231 -10.25 6.36 -11.56
CA SER A 231 -11.44 6.98 -12.13
C SER A 231 -11.36 8.51 -12.10
N LEU A 232 -10.82 9.09 -11.03
CA LEU A 232 -10.63 10.53 -10.90
C LEU A 232 -9.61 11.04 -11.92
N LEU A 233 -8.45 10.39 -12.04
CA LEU A 233 -7.43 10.76 -13.02
C LEU A 233 -7.97 10.69 -14.47
N PHE A 234 -8.76 9.65 -14.80
CA PHE A 234 -9.44 9.57 -16.08
C PHE A 234 -10.45 10.71 -16.28
N HIS A 235 -11.23 11.04 -15.24
CA HIS A 235 -12.17 12.15 -15.30
C HIS A 235 -11.45 13.50 -15.52
N MET A 236 -10.31 13.68 -14.89
CA MET A 236 -9.45 14.85 -15.06
C MET A 236 -8.65 14.84 -16.38
N LYS A 237 -8.91 13.86 -17.25
CA LYS A 237 -8.28 13.71 -18.58
C LYS A 237 -6.76 13.54 -18.55
N VAL A 238 -6.24 12.96 -17.49
CA VAL A 238 -4.82 12.56 -17.42
C VAL A 238 -4.58 11.44 -18.44
N ASP A 239 -3.45 11.49 -19.13
CA ASP A 239 -3.06 10.48 -20.12
C ASP A 239 -3.10 9.06 -19.52
N PRO A 240 -3.73 8.08 -20.20
CA PRO A 240 -3.84 6.71 -19.69
C PRO A 240 -2.50 6.05 -19.36
N GLY A 241 -1.42 6.37 -20.09
CA GLY A 241 -0.08 5.87 -19.82
C GLY A 241 0.50 6.45 -18.51
N ILE A 242 0.25 7.73 -18.23
CA ILE A 242 0.61 8.36 -16.96
C ILE A 242 -0.16 7.69 -15.82
N ILE A 243 -1.48 7.50 -15.95
CA ILE A 243 -2.31 6.81 -14.95
C ILE A 243 -1.76 5.41 -14.68
N GLN A 244 -1.44 4.67 -15.72
CA GLN A 244 -0.91 3.32 -15.61
C GLN A 244 0.43 3.28 -14.84
N ARG A 245 1.31 4.25 -15.09
CA ARG A 245 2.59 4.39 -14.36
C ARG A 245 2.37 4.70 -12.89
N ILE A 246 1.53 5.67 -12.58
CA ILE A 246 1.20 6.07 -11.21
C ILE A 246 0.63 4.89 -10.41
N VAL A 247 -0.36 4.19 -10.97
CA VAL A 247 -1.01 3.10 -10.24
C VAL A 247 -0.31 1.75 -10.40
N GLY A 248 0.54 1.55 -11.41
CA GLY A 248 1.28 0.30 -11.63
C GLY A 248 0.35 -0.84 -12.07
N HIS A 249 -0.39 -0.66 -13.16
CA HIS A 249 -1.07 -1.73 -13.86
C HIS A 249 -0.11 -2.33 -14.89
N SER A 250 0.19 -3.60 -14.76
CA SER A 250 1.03 -4.34 -15.72
C SER A 250 0.15 -5.00 -16.77
N SER A 251 -0.09 -4.36 -17.92
CA SER A 251 -0.28 -5.09 -19.15
C SER A 251 1.05 -5.04 -19.91
N ALA A 252 1.59 -6.20 -20.27
CA ALA A 252 2.92 -6.32 -20.87
C ALA A 252 3.03 -5.57 -22.24
N GLU A 253 1.93 -5.42 -22.95
CA GLU A 253 1.90 -4.79 -24.28
C GLU A 253 2.03 -3.27 -24.27
N MET A 254 1.62 -2.58 -23.21
CA MET A 254 1.73 -1.12 -23.10
C MET A 254 3.01 -0.65 -22.39
N SER A 255 3.75 -1.54 -21.76
CA SER A 255 4.98 -1.21 -21.00
C SER A 255 6.10 -0.67 -21.88
N GLU A 256 6.14 -1.02 -23.15
CA GLU A 256 7.23 -0.67 -24.05
C GLU A 256 7.13 0.77 -24.60
N HIS A 257 5.90 1.24 -24.79
CA HIS A 257 5.65 2.57 -25.36
C HIS A 257 5.84 3.73 -24.36
N TYR A 258 5.73 3.45 -23.05
CA TYR A 258 5.80 4.46 -21.98
C TYR A 258 7.01 4.25 -21.05
N ARG A 259 8.11 3.71 -21.57
CA ARG A 259 9.31 3.39 -20.76
C ARG A 259 9.96 4.60 -20.10
N THR A 260 9.67 5.81 -20.55
CA THR A 260 10.31 7.05 -20.07
C THR A 260 9.29 8.17 -19.92
N VAL A 261 8.36 8.02 -18.96
CA VAL A 261 7.54 9.16 -18.54
C VAL A 261 8.38 9.99 -17.58
N PRO A 262 8.65 11.26 -17.86
CA PRO A 262 9.34 12.16 -16.95
C PRO A 262 8.61 12.27 -15.61
N ILE A 263 9.36 12.46 -14.53
CA ILE A 263 8.77 12.58 -13.18
C ILE A 263 7.84 13.80 -13.10
N GLU A 264 8.15 14.85 -13.83
CA GLU A 264 7.35 16.07 -13.92
C GLU A 264 5.95 15.80 -14.48
N ASP A 265 5.82 14.89 -15.45
CA ASP A 265 4.53 14.51 -16.01
C ASP A 265 3.72 13.65 -15.03
N LEU A 266 4.38 12.77 -14.25
CA LEU A 266 3.75 12.04 -13.18
C LEU A 266 3.27 12.99 -12.07
N MET A 267 4.10 13.95 -11.66
CA MET A 267 3.75 14.98 -10.69
C MET A 267 2.54 15.78 -11.15
N ARG A 268 2.58 16.31 -12.38
CA ARG A 268 1.47 17.07 -12.97
C ARG A 268 0.18 16.25 -13.05
N GLY A 269 0.28 14.97 -13.41
CA GLY A 269 -0.86 14.06 -13.43
C GLY A 269 -1.47 13.87 -12.03
N MET A 270 -0.64 13.72 -11.01
CA MET A 270 -1.11 13.57 -9.64
C MET A 270 -1.67 14.86 -9.03
N GLU A 271 -1.15 16.03 -9.42
CA GLU A 271 -1.67 17.34 -8.96
C GLU A 271 -3.13 17.55 -9.34
N THR A 272 -3.60 16.96 -10.45
CA THR A 272 -5.02 17.03 -10.84
C THR A 272 -5.93 16.38 -9.80
N ILE A 273 -5.44 15.49 -8.96
CA ILE A 273 -6.21 14.92 -7.82
C ILE A 273 -6.56 16.01 -6.82
N SER A 274 -5.64 16.94 -6.57
CA SER A 274 -5.88 18.08 -5.67
C SER A 274 -7.07 18.91 -6.13
N ASP A 275 -7.13 19.21 -7.43
CA ASP A 275 -8.22 19.97 -8.01
C ASP A 275 -9.52 19.14 -8.07
N GLY A 276 -9.42 17.87 -8.47
CA GLY A 276 -10.57 16.98 -8.59
C GLY A 276 -11.25 16.65 -7.26
N LEU A 277 -10.51 16.70 -6.15
CA LEU A 277 -11.01 16.49 -4.78
C LEU A 277 -11.20 17.81 -4.02
N ASP A 278 -10.93 18.96 -4.64
CA ASP A 278 -10.95 20.27 -3.97
C ASP A 278 -10.22 20.25 -2.62
N LEU A 279 -9.00 19.66 -2.60
CA LEU A 279 -8.24 19.42 -1.37
C LEU A 279 -7.87 20.70 -0.62
N LYS A 280 -7.92 21.86 -1.28
CA LYS A 280 -7.71 23.17 -0.64
C LYS A 280 -8.76 23.51 0.42
N GLN A 281 -9.93 22.89 0.33
CA GLN A 281 -11.04 23.05 1.29
C GLN A 281 -10.93 22.07 2.48
N ILE A 282 -10.05 21.07 2.40
CA ILE A 282 -9.89 20.04 3.43
C ILE A 282 -8.63 20.36 4.26
N GLU A 283 -8.85 20.80 5.49
CA GLU A 283 -7.75 21.11 6.40
C GLU A 283 -7.30 19.87 7.17
N TRP A 284 -5.99 19.65 7.23
CA TRP A 284 -5.39 18.69 8.14
C TRP A 284 -5.25 19.32 9.52
N LYS A 285 -5.86 18.72 10.56
CA LYS A 285 -6.02 19.29 11.90
C LYS A 285 -5.08 18.70 12.95
N ALA A 286 -4.49 17.52 12.67
CA ALA A 286 -3.59 16.83 13.59
C ALA A 286 -2.15 17.34 13.52
#